data_b1c4d7bfee85ce6a5c50ce195ac888f1
#
_entry.id   b1c4d7bfee85ce6a5c50ce195ac888f1
#
_cell.length_a   1.000
_cell.length_b   1.000
_cell.length_c   1.000
_cell.angle_alpha   90.00
_cell.angle_beta   90.00
_cell.angle_gamma   90.00
#
_symmetry.space_group_name_H-M   'P 1'
#
loop_
_entity.id
_entity.type
_entity.pdbx_description
1 polymer ?
#
loop_
_entity_poly.entity_id
_entity_poly.type
_entity_poly.pdbx_seq_one_letter_code
_entity_poly.pdbx_strand_id
1 'polypeptide(L)'
;MRFITLSCCLLFWVNTGDVSANPIITTVGTDVTLRCKYDAGYYGTLPFCWGRGNIPKSGCANEVLRSDGTNVLSRQSERYALTGDLGAGEASLTIRQVQESDSGIYGCRIDIPGWFNDQKLEITLTVNPGRPFPLKVETREVRERTITVRWTLPFNGGRPITAYKVDLRNKYASWDTAKRTEVPQAHLTQVTLVDLRPAKTYNLRMFAVNNVGLSEPSNVLIFTTKEAAPEGPPVDVQLEAPSFDCIQVTWKPPKVELRNGVLRSYIINFREYDPAAQQLPKWQQLTVTAMSEGQRISLTHLKPSTQYSVQVQAKTNAGKGPFSAPAFCTTLDKVKETTVATTLLSSTTASTKLKDYTGSTDAHTTSAGTVSTFTVWDEISLKSTTLTTVPPDPPVIVLNEVIDNAISLSWTPGYEGDSPITAFYLEYKAENASWDYSKAIIDFSSNETEATIIEINPSTYNIRMFAENSLSTSEASNVLTVTIEERDQQTGSITPTTSTATEVSTEARSGVHTSAIAVPVVLVILIVAALAIWQLQRIKQRNGSLNMWLANGAIHYKGSEPLQEL
;
A
#
# COMPACT_ATOMS: atom_id res chain seq x y z
N MET A 1 83.84 -26.23 42.86
CA MET A 1 83.87 -27.19 41.74
C MET A 1 82.68 -28.10 41.85
N ARG A 2 81.64 -27.93 41.09
CA ARG A 2 80.64 -28.90 40.69
C ARG A 2 79.88 -28.38 39.50
N PHE A 3 80.11 -28.93 38.36
CA PHE A 3 79.41 -28.68 37.11
C PHE A 3 78.02 -29.28 37.22
N ILE A 4 76.99 -28.48 37.01
CA ILE A 4 75.61 -28.92 36.81
C ILE A 4 75.36 -28.82 35.28
N THR A 5 75.33 -29.96 34.63
CA THR A 5 74.87 -30.09 33.25
C THR A 5 73.33 -29.90 33.17
N LEU A 6 72.91 -28.76 32.59
CA LEU A 6 71.49 -28.56 32.27
C LEU A 6 71.17 -29.29 30.99
N SER A 7 70.45 -30.38 31.08
CA SER A 7 69.84 -31.10 29.94
C SER A 7 68.64 -30.32 29.44
N CYS A 8 68.77 -29.66 28.28
CA CYS A 8 67.69 -28.95 27.64
C CYS A 8 66.80 -29.94 26.86
N CYS A 9 65.75 -30.42 27.49
CA CYS A 9 64.66 -31.13 26.79
C CYS A 9 63.84 -30.10 26.00
N LEU A 10 64.17 -29.97 24.72
CA LEU A 10 63.29 -29.30 23.75
C LEU A 10 62.09 -30.22 23.52
N LEU A 11 61.00 -29.92 24.25
CA LEU A 11 59.67 -30.41 23.93
C LEU A 11 59.19 -29.69 22.70
N PHE A 12 59.36 -30.29 21.54
CA PHE A 12 58.59 -29.92 20.32
C PHE A 12 57.11 -30.21 20.61
N TRP A 13 56.38 -29.18 21.00
CA TRP A 13 54.94 -29.21 20.90
C TRP A 13 54.60 -29.21 19.41
N VAL A 14 54.36 -30.38 18.84
CA VAL A 14 53.66 -30.52 17.60
C VAL A 14 52.24 -30.08 17.87
N ASN A 15 51.96 -28.83 17.56
CA ASN A 15 50.60 -28.34 17.48
C ASN A 15 49.94 -29.05 16.28
N THR A 16 49.34 -30.22 16.56
CA THR A 16 48.35 -30.78 15.64
C THR A 16 47.12 -29.89 15.76
N GLY A 17 47.19 -28.72 15.13
CA GLY A 17 46.01 -27.88 14.95
C GLY A 17 45.04 -28.66 14.08
N ASP A 18 44.04 -29.26 14.68
CA ASP A 18 42.81 -29.56 13.97
C ASP A 18 42.33 -28.26 13.36
N VAL A 19 42.49 -28.13 12.05
CA VAL A 19 41.91 -27.03 11.25
C VAL A 19 40.42 -27.36 11.16
N SER A 20 39.72 -27.19 12.28
CA SER A 20 38.27 -27.15 12.28
C SER A 20 37.89 -25.91 11.51
N ALA A 21 37.42 -26.08 10.27
CA ALA A 21 36.88 -24.98 9.49
C ALA A 21 35.76 -24.33 10.32
N ASN A 22 35.81 -22.99 10.46
CA ASN A 22 34.75 -22.26 11.15
C ASN A 22 33.38 -22.68 10.60
N PRO A 23 32.38 -22.95 11.46
CA PRO A 23 31.06 -23.35 10.99
C PRO A 23 30.48 -22.25 10.08
N ILE A 24 29.92 -22.66 8.97
CA ILE A 24 29.20 -21.76 8.05
C ILE A 24 27.77 -21.67 8.54
N ILE A 25 27.33 -20.45 8.87
CA ILE A 25 25.98 -20.16 9.30
C ILE A 25 25.27 -19.36 8.20
N THR A 26 24.10 -19.81 7.80
CA THR A 26 23.30 -19.16 6.76
C THR A 26 21.80 -19.25 7.09
N THR A 27 20.94 -18.69 6.23
CA THR A 27 19.49 -18.71 6.40
C THR A 27 18.81 -19.49 5.28
N VAL A 28 17.69 -20.11 5.60
CA VAL A 28 16.84 -20.86 4.65
C VAL A 28 16.54 -20.00 3.41
N GLY A 29 16.65 -20.61 2.23
CA GLY A 29 16.38 -19.99 0.94
C GLY A 29 17.55 -19.25 0.30
N THR A 30 18.69 -19.10 0.99
CA THR A 30 19.91 -18.54 0.42
C THR A 30 20.74 -19.61 -0.30
N ASP A 31 21.67 -19.20 -1.13
CA ASP A 31 22.70 -20.08 -1.70
C ASP A 31 23.94 -20.03 -0.79
N VAL A 32 24.56 -21.18 -0.56
CA VAL A 32 25.79 -21.28 0.25
C VAL A 32 26.86 -22.03 -0.51
N THR A 33 28.10 -21.55 -0.46
CA THR A 33 29.26 -22.23 -1.07
C THR A 33 30.20 -22.74 0.03
N LEU A 34 30.35 -24.05 0.07
CA LEU A 34 31.30 -24.77 0.92
C LEU A 34 32.63 -24.85 0.16
N ARG A 35 33.65 -24.14 0.64
CA ARG A 35 34.92 -24.01 -0.08
C ARG A 35 35.78 -25.26 0.10
N CYS A 36 36.26 -25.83 -1.02
CA CYS A 36 37.27 -26.91 -1.09
C CYS A 36 38.17 -26.65 -2.27
N LYS A 37 39.47 -26.51 -2.01
CA LYS A 37 40.48 -26.27 -3.04
C LYS A 37 41.67 -27.20 -2.88
N TYR A 38 42.30 -27.55 -4.01
CA TYR A 38 43.54 -28.26 -4.04
C TYR A 38 44.49 -27.63 -5.07
N ASP A 39 45.77 -27.98 -5.04
CA ASP A 39 46.79 -27.45 -5.98
C ASP A 39 46.73 -28.20 -7.31
N ALA A 40 45.88 -27.71 -8.23
CA ALA A 40 45.79 -28.29 -9.60
C ALA A 40 47.02 -27.94 -10.45
N GLY A 41 47.80 -26.92 -10.11
CA GLY A 41 49.05 -26.60 -10.80
C GLY A 41 50.11 -27.67 -10.57
N TYR A 42 50.09 -28.32 -9.42
CA TYR A 42 51.01 -29.41 -9.08
C TYR A 42 50.46 -30.81 -9.46
N TYR A 43 49.17 -31.07 -9.16
CA TYR A 43 48.59 -32.41 -9.32
C TYR A 43 47.82 -32.60 -10.63
N GLY A 44 47.56 -31.56 -11.38
CA GLY A 44 46.58 -31.58 -12.47
C GLY A 44 45.14 -31.63 -11.94
N THR A 45 44.18 -31.92 -12.82
CA THR A 45 42.79 -32.12 -12.42
C THR A 45 42.61 -33.48 -11.76
N LEU A 46 42.04 -33.50 -10.54
CA LEU A 46 41.84 -34.70 -9.74
C LEU A 46 40.36 -35.03 -9.54
N PRO A 47 40.01 -36.33 -9.48
CA PRO A 47 38.68 -36.75 -9.03
C PRO A 47 38.41 -36.31 -7.59
N PHE A 48 37.15 -35.96 -7.30
CA PHE A 48 36.74 -35.64 -5.95
C PHE A 48 35.26 -35.96 -5.71
N CYS A 49 34.90 -36.06 -4.43
CA CYS A 49 33.51 -36.20 -4.04
C CYS A 49 33.15 -35.32 -2.83
N TRP A 50 31.88 -34.96 -2.76
CA TRP A 50 31.24 -34.35 -1.62
C TRP A 50 30.22 -35.31 -1.01
N GLY A 51 30.19 -35.41 0.32
CA GLY A 51 29.22 -36.22 1.04
C GLY A 51 28.68 -35.52 2.29
N ARG A 52 27.57 -36.02 2.83
CA ARG A 52 27.03 -35.60 4.11
C ARG A 52 27.47 -36.52 5.23
N GLY A 53 28.01 -35.93 6.28
CA GLY A 53 28.62 -36.62 7.44
C GLY A 53 30.14 -36.63 7.37
N ASN A 54 30.77 -37.31 8.33
CA ASN A 54 32.21 -37.40 8.42
C ASN A 54 32.78 -38.21 7.24
N ILE A 55 33.99 -37.88 6.81
CA ILE A 55 34.63 -38.51 5.68
C ILE A 55 35.10 -39.94 6.07
N PRO A 56 34.61 -40.99 5.42
CA PRO A 56 35.00 -42.36 5.69
C PRO A 56 36.44 -42.63 5.24
N LYS A 57 36.96 -43.89 5.50
CA LYS A 57 38.29 -44.31 5.07
C LYS A 57 38.43 -44.34 3.54
N SER A 58 37.34 -44.58 2.80
CA SER A 58 37.30 -44.55 1.35
C SER A 58 36.00 -43.92 0.85
N GLY A 59 36.06 -43.09 -0.23
CA GLY A 59 34.93 -42.40 -0.81
C GLY A 59 34.34 -41.31 0.05
N CYS A 60 33.08 -40.93 -0.19
CA CYS A 60 32.31 -39.95 0.58
C CYS A 60 31.08 -40.61 1.19
N ALA A 61 30.78 -40.32 2.46
CA ALA A 61 29.57 -40.79 3.13
C ALA A 61 28.34 -40.04 2.53
N ASN A 62 27.22 -40.75 2.29
CA ASN A 62 26.01 -40.17 1.75
C ASN A 62 26.34 -39.16 0.64
N GLU A 63 26.98 -39.64 -0.42
CA GLU A 63 27.52 -38.84 -1.51
C GLU A 63 26.45 -37.92 -2.12
N VAL A 64 26.70 -36.61 -2.16
CA VAL A 64 25.81 -35.61 -2.74
C VAL A 64 26.26 -35.14 -4.12
N LEU A 65 27.58 -35.25 -4.41
CA LEU A 65 28.16 -34.92 -5.70
C LEU A 65 29.51 -35.63 -5.89
N ARG A 66 29.75 -36.09 -7.12
CA ARG A 66 31.05 -36.66 -7.57
C ARG A 66 31.48 -36.02 -8.87
N SER A 67 32.78 -35.77 -9.00
CA SER A 67 33.43 -35.24 -10.21
C SER A 67 34.67 -36.06 -10.55
N ASP A 68 35.01 -36.12 -11.84
CA ASP A 68 36.29 -36.65 -12.35
C ASP A 68 37.41 -35.60 -12.37
N GLY A 69 37.13 -34.38 -11.85
CA GLY A 69 38.03 -33.23 -11.89
C GLY A 69 37.75 -32.26 -13.05
N THR A 70 36.96 -32.66 -14.02
CA THR A 70 36.58 -31.86 -15.19
C THR A 70 35.06 -31.77 -15.34
N ASN A 71 34.36 -32.87 -15.07
CA ASN A 71 32.91 -32.99 -15.23
C ASN A 71 32.27 -33.50 -13.94
N VAL A 72 30.97 -33.18 -13.76
CA VAL A 72 30.14 -33.77 -12.71
C VAL A 72 29.67 -35.14 -13.20
N LEU A 73 30.06 -36.21 -12.49
CA LEU A 73 29.66 -37.58 -12.82
C LEU A 73 28.32 -37.96 -12.21
N SER A 74 28.06 -37.51 -10.98
CA SER A 74 26.80 -37.76 -10.27
C SER A 74 26.46 -36.61 -9.33
N ARG A 75 25.16 -36.36 -9.15
CA ARG A 75 24.65 -35.45 -8.12
C ARG A 75 23.32 -35.97 -7.56
N GLN A 76 23.13 -35.85 -6.28
CA GLN A 76 21.89 -36.27 -5.59
C GLN A 76 20.70 -35.33 -5.91
N SER A 77 20.95 -34.06 -6.19
CA SER A 77 19.93 -33.04 -6.48
C SER A 77 20.53 -31.92 -7.32
N GLU A 78 19.73 -31.29 -8.17
CA GLU A 78 20.11 -30.10 -8.96
C GLU A 78 20.47 -28.88 -8.08
N ARG A 79 20.13 -28.91 -6.79
CA ARG A 79 20.56 -27.88 -5.84
C ARG A 79 22.06 -27.92 -5.54
N TYR A 80 22.73 -29.06 -5.73
CA TYR A 80 24.18 -29.23 -5.56
C TYR A 80 24.89 -28.86 -6.87
N ALA A 81 25.70 -27.82 -6.85
CA ALA A 81 26.39 -27.32 -8.03
C ALA A 81 27.86 -27.03 -7.75
N LEU A 82 28.70 -27.22 -8.76
CA LEU A 82 30.08 -26.73 -8.79
C LEU A 82 30.07 -25.39 -9.54
N THR A 83 30.50 -24.32 -8.88
CA THR A 83 30.52 -22.95 -9.43
C THR A 83 31.94 -22.42 -9.61
N GLY A 84 32.94 -23.14 -9.10
CA GLY A 84 34.35 -22.80 -9.23
C GLY A 84 34.98 -23.30 -10.51
N ASP A 85 36.20 -22.83 -10.83
CA ASP A 85 37.04 -23.30 -11.92
C ASP A 85 37.70 -24.62 -11.52
N LEU A 86 37.20 -25.72 -12.05
CA LEU A 86 37.75 -27.07 -11.83
C LEU A 86 39.19 -27.19 -12.31
N GLY A 87 39.56 -26.53 -13.43
CA GLY A 87 40.90 -26.48 -13.95
C GLY A 87 41.90 -25.82 -13.01
N ALA A 88 41.45 -24.90 -12.18
CA ALA A 88 42.22 -24.26 -11.13
C ALA A 88 42.18 -24.98 -9.77
N GLY A 89 41.60 -26.19 -9.69
CA GLY A 89 41.49 -27.00 -8.47
C GLY A 89 40.41 -26.50 -7.50
N GLU A 90 39.41 -25.75 -8.00
CA GLU A 90 38.31 -25.26 -7.14
C GLU A 90 37.16 -26.27 -7.10
N ALA A 91 37.21 -27.21 -6.16
CA ALA A 91 36.22 -28.26 -5.95
C ALA A 91 35.05 -27.82 -5.02
N SER A 92 34.84 -26.52 -4.85
CA SER A 92 33.84 -25.95 -3.93
C SER A 92 32.41 -26.32 -4.31
N LEU A 93 31.63 -26.76 -3.31
CA LEU A 93 30.21 -27.13 -3.47
C LEU A 93 29.29 -25.94 -3.17
N THR A 94 28.47 -25.58 -4.12
CA THR A 94 27.38 -24.60 -3.90
C THR A 94 26.07 -25.37 -3.70
N ILE A 95 25.40 -25.12 -2.59
CA ILE A 95 24.05 -25.63 -2.29
C ILE A 95 23.10 -24.47 -2.51
N ARG A 96 22.20 -24.61 -3.50
CA ARG A 96 21.20 -23.59 -3.84
C ARG A 96 19.98 -23.70 -2.95
N GLN A 97 19.42 -22.54 -2.57
CA GLN A 97 18.18 -22.43 -1.80
C GLN A 97 18.18 -23.39 -0.59
N VAL A 98 19.18 -23.23 0.30
CA VAL A 98 19.36 -24.12 1.43
C VAL A 98 18.11 -24.22 2.31
N GLN A 99 17.86 -25.40 2.85
CA GLN A 99 16.78 -25.76 3.77
C GLN A 99 17.36 -26.07 5.15
N GLU A 100 16.57 -25.99 6.21
CA GLU A 100 17.02 -26.39 7.57
C GLU A 100 17.56 -27.83 7.58
N SER A 101 16.94 -28.71 6.78
CA SER A 101 17.36 -30.10 6.61
C SER A 101 18.75 -30.26 5.98
N ASP A 102 19.32 -29.20 5.37
CA ASP A 102 20.68 -29.21 4.84
C ASP A 102 21.73 -28.96 5.94
N SER A 103 21.35 -28.59 7.15
CA SER A 103 22.28 -28.48 8.28
C SER A 103 22.98 -29.80 8.55
N GLY A 104 24.25 -29.72 8.90
CA GLY A 104 25.06 -30.87 9.19
C GLY A 104 26.50 -30.73 8.73
N ILE A 105 27.26 -31.83 8.81
CA ILE A 105 28.65 -31.90 8.37
C ILE A 105 28.67 -32.29 6.90
N TYR A 106 29.49 -31.60 6.11
CA TYR A 106 29.81 -31.91 4.71
C TYR A 106 31.29 -32.19 4.57
N GLY A 107 31.61 -33.31 3.94
CA GLY A 107 33.00 -33.75 3.69
C GLY A 107 33.36 -33.59 2.21
N CYS A 108 34.44 -32.85 1.95
CA CYS A 108 35.12 -32.81 0.66
C CYS A 108 36.31 -33.75 0.68
N ARG A 109 36.39 -34.67 -0.27
CA ARG A 109 37.56 -35.55 -0.46
C ARG A 109 38.10 -35.40 -1.88
N ILE A 110 39.39 -35.07 -1.99
CA ILE A 110 40.14 -35.05 -3.26
C ILE A 110 40.97 -36.30 -3.31
N ASP A 111 40.81 -37.08 -4.35
CA ASP A 111 41.52 -38.35 -4.55
C ASP A 111 42.92 -38.08 -5.12
N ILE A 112 43.93 -37.89 -4.26
CA ILE A 112 45.32 -37.65 -4.65
C ILE A 112 46.01 -39.01 -4.93
N PRO A 113 46.70 -39.20 -6.06
CA PRO A 113 47.40 -40.44 -6.34
C PRO A 113 48.40 -40.83 -5.27
N GLY A 114 48.34 -42.10 -4.83
CA GLY A 114 49.22 -42.67 -3.81
C GLY A 114 48.45 -43.24 -2.63
N TRP A 115 49.19 -43.81 -1.62
CA TRP A 115 48.58 -44.46 -0.47
C TRP A 115 48.39 -43.43 0.64
N PHE A 116 47.15 -43.24 1.14
CA PHE A 116 46.80 -42.33 2.23
C PHE A 116 47.05 -40.84 1.96
N ASN A 117 47.10 -40.40 0.71
CA ASN A 117 47.42 -39.01 0.36
C ASN A 117 46.19 -38.10 0.16
N ASP A 118 44.98 -38.68 0.17
CA ASP A 118 43.76 -37.91 -0.08
C ASP A 118 43.63 -36.69 0.82
N GLN A 119 43.36 -35.56 0.22
CA GLN A 119 42.99 -34.35 0.96
C GLN A 119 41.54 -34.47 1.45
N LYS A 120 41.31 -34.19 2.72
CA LYS A 120 40.02 -34.30 3.38
C LYS A 120 39.73 -33.01 4.12
N LEU A 121 38.51 -32.48 3.94
CA LEU A 121 38.04 -31.26 4.58
C LEU A 121 36.60 -31.45 5.05
N GLU A 122 36.35 -31.27 6.32
CA GLU A 122 35.00 -31.30 6.91
C GLU A 122 34.55 -29.90 7.24
N ILE A 123 33.33 -29.54 6.83
CA ILE A 123 32.72 -28.24 7.03
C ILE A 123 31.36 -28.44 7.68
N THR A 124 31.12 -27.78 8.80
CA THR A 124 29.81 -27.75 9.45
C THR A 124 28.97 -26.62 8.86
N LEU A 125 27.81 -26.98 8.30
CA LEU A 125 26.79 -26.04 7.82
C LEU A 125 25.65 -25.97 8.83
N THR A 126 25.28 -24.75 9.25
CA THR A 126 24.09 -24.48 10.06
C THR A 126 23.15 -23.56 9.27
N VAL A 127 21.95 -24.05 9.00
CA VAL A 127 20.92 -23.30 8.27
C VAL A 127 19.82 -22.93 9.26
N ASN A 128 19.69 -21.65 9.52
CA ASN A 128 18.68 -21.10 10.44
C ASN A 128 17.44 -20.66 9.69
N PRO A 129 16.25 -20.70 10.32
CA PRO A 129 15.08 -20.05 9.77
C PRO A 129 15.33 -18.58 9.48
N GLY A 130 14.73 -18.06 8.44
CA GLY A 130 14.83 -16.67 8.02
C GLY A 130 13.49 -15.94 8.11
N ARG A 131 13.53 -14.63 7.85
CA ARG A 131 12.33 -13.83 7.61
C ARG A 131 11.68 -14.26 6.30
N PRO A 132 10.38 -14.00 6.10
CA PRO A 132 9.74 -14.24 4.80
C PRO A 132 10.41 -13.42 3.69
N PHE A 133 10.30 -13.88 2.45
CA PHE A 133 10.71 -13.10 1.29
C PHE A 133 9.72 -11.95 1.05
N PRO A 134 10.13 -10.87 0.33
CA PRO A 134 9.24 -9.78 0.02
C PRO A 134 8.09 -10.23 -0.88
N LEU A 135 6.91 -9.67 -0.64
CA LEU A 135 5.71 -9.90 -1.43
C LEU A 135 5.82 -9.24 -2.81
N LYS A 136 5.12 -9.79 -3.78
CA LYS A 136 4.75 -9.09 -5.00
C LYS A 136 3.28 -8.71 -4.91
N VAL A 137 2.99 -7.42 -4.82
CA VAL A 137 1.65 -6.87 -4.64
C VAL A 137 1.15 -6.28 -5.94
N GLU A 138 -0.13 -6.51 -6.26
CA GLU A 138 -0.79 -6.01 -7.47
C GLU A 138 -2.12 -5.35 -7.09
N THR A 139 -2.50 -4.32 -7.85
CA THR A 139 -3.82 -3.70 -7.72
C THR A 139 -4.85 -4.57 -8.41
N ARG A 140 -5.92 -4.95 -7.70
CA ARG A 140 -7.09 -5.61 -8.28
C ARG A 140 -8.12 -4.58 -8.73
N GLU A 141 -8.51 -3.66 -7.83
CA GLU A 141 -9.52 -2.65 -8.10
C GLU A 141 -9.24 -1.37 -7.33
N VAL A 142 -9.59 -0.22 -7.94
CA VAL A 142 -9.55 1.10 -7.30
C VAL A 142 -10.90 1.78 -7.52
N ARG A 143 -11.53 2.22 -6.43
CA ARG A 143 -12.78 2.99 -6.41
C ARG A 143 -12.57 4.38 -5.83
N GLU A 144 -13.66 5.06 -5.51
CA GLU A 144 -13.63 6.42 -4.96
C GLU A 144 -12.99 6.45 -3.56
N ARG A 145 -13.30 5.43 -2.73
CA ARG A 145 -12.90 5.36 -1.32
C ARG A 145 -12.22 4.08 -0.92
N THR A 146 -11.98 3.18 -1.88
CA THR A 146 -11.40 1.86 -1.60
C THR A 146 -10.34 1.48 -2.61
N ILE A 147 -9.43 0.60 -2.19
CA ILE A 147 -8.54 -0.16 -3.06
C ILE A 147 -8.53 -1.61 -2.61
N THR A 148 -8.69 -2.53 -3.56
CA THR A 148 -8.44 -3.95 -3.35
C THR A 148 -7.09 -4.31 -3.94
N VAL A 149 -6.22 -4.88 -3.11
CA VAL A 149 -4.89 -5.36 -3.49
C VAL A 149 -4.83 -6.87 -3.32
N ARG A 150 -4.06 -7.52 -4.17
CA ARG A 150 -3.78 -8.97 -4.10
C ARG A 150 -2.29 -9.23 -4.15
N TRP A 151 -1.88 -10.40 -3.66
CA TRP A 151 -0.50 -10.85 -3.69
C TRP A 151 -0.40 -12.37 -3.84
N THR A 152 0.75 -12.85 -4.24
CA THR A 152 1.10 -14.27 -4.20
C THR A 152 1.82 -14.56 -2.89
N LEU A 153 1.55 -15.75 -2.30
CA LEU A 153 2.22 -16.17 -1.07
C LEU A 153 3.74 -16.17 -1.28
N PRO A 154 4.51 -15.44 -0.47
CA PRO A 154 5.96 -15.42 -0.57
C PRO A 154 6.56 -16.69 0.05
N PHE A 155 7.84 -16.95 -0.25
CA PHE A 155 8.60 -17.95 0.51
C PHE A 155 8.65 -17.55 1.99
N ASN A 156 8.31 -18.48 2.88
CA ASN A 156 8.06 -18.21 4.31
C ASN A 156 9.32 -18.18 5.19
N GLY A 157 10.53 -18.38 4.60
CA GLY A 157 11.79 -18.41 5.35
C GLY A 157 11.98 -19.64 6.24
N GLY A 158 11.22 -20.72 6.01
CA GLY A 158 11.25 -21.93 6.84
C GLY A 158 10.37 -21.87 8.09
N ARG A 159 9.59 -20.82 8.28
CA ARG A 159 8.59 -20.67 9.35
C ARG A 159 7.27 -20.15 8.76
N PRO A 160 6.13 -20.65 9.26
CA PRO A 160 4.81 -20.20 8.78
C PRO A 160 4.67 -18.68 8.85
N ILE A 161 4.06 -18.09 7.84
CA ILE A 161 3.63 -16.70 7.88
C ILE A 161 2.50 -16.61 8.91
N THR A 162 2.54 -15.58 9.76
CA THR A 162 1.55 -15.34 10.83
C THR A 162 0.63 -14.18 10.52
N ALA A 163 1.11 -13.18 9.76
CA ALA A 163 0.35 -11.99 9.42
C ALA A 163 1.00 -11.27 8.22
N TYR A 164 0.28 -10.25 7.71
CA TYR A 164 0.83 -9.26 6.80
C TYR A 164 0.71 -7.87 7.41
N LYS A 165 1.58 -6.94 7.01
CA LYS A 165 1.47 -5.52 7.38
C LYS A 165 1.39 -4.69 6.11
N VAL A 166 0.48 -3.72 6.11
CA VAL A 166 0.24 -2.79 5.02
C VAL A 166 0.65 -1.40 5.47
N ASP A 167 1.58 -0.77 4.76
CA ASP A 167 1.91 0.64 4.92
C ASP A 167 1.22 1.44 3.82
N LEU A 168 0.41 2.41 4.21
CA LEU A 168 -0.27 3.34 3.32
C LEU A 168 0.14 4.78 3.62
N ARG A 169 0.46 5.55 2.59
CA ARG A 169 0.76 6.98 2.73
C ARG A 169 0.24 7.79 1.56
N ASN A 170 0.02 9.07 1.76
CA ASN A 170 -0.18 10.01 0.67
C ASN A 170 1.08 10.13 -0.19
N LYS A 171 0.95 10.44 -1.47
CA LYS A 171 2.06 10.51 -2.44
C LYS A 171 3.27 11.29 -1.93
N TYR A 172 3.07 12.41 -1.27
CA TYR A 172 4.12 13.32 -0.84
C TYR A 172 4.58 13.14 0.63
N ALA A 173 3.94 12.23 1.38
CA ALA A 173 4.32 11.95 2.77
C ALA A 173 5.57 11.05 2.82
N SER A 174 6.28 11.02 3.97
CA SER A 174 7.34 10.05 4.23
C SER A 174 6.77 8.68 4.58
N TRP A 175 7.56 7.61 4.41
CA TRP A 175 7.21 6.27 4.92
C TRP A 175 7.21 6.20 6.45
N ASP A 176 7.92 7.11 7.13
CA ASP A 176 7.93 7.19 8.60
C ASP A 176 6.59 7.65 9.18
N THR A 177 5.81 8.37 8.35
CA THR A 177 4.45 8.83 8.69
C THR A 177 3.36 7.99 8.03
N ALA A 178 3.73 6.86 7.43
CA ALA A 178 2.77 5.96 6.82
C ALA A 178 1.87 5.33 7.88
N LYS A 179 0.58 5.25 7.59
CA LYS A 179 -0.34 4.47 8.41
C LYS A 179 -0.04 2.99 8.19
N ARG A 180 0.26 2.27 9.26
CA ARG A 180 0.53 0.83 9.24
C ARG A 180 -0.62 0.06 9.83
N THR A 181 -1.15 -0.88 9.06
CA THR A 181 -2.26 -1.76 9.45
C THR A 181 -1.82 -3.21 9.36
N GLU A 182 -2.25 -4.02 10.31
CA GLU A 182 -1.98 -5.45 10.34
C GLU A 182 -3.15 -6.25 9.76
N VAL A 183 -2.83 -7.27 8.96
CA VAL A 183 -3.76 -8.26 8.42
C VAL A 183 -3.39 -9.59 9.06
N PRO A 184 -4.12 -10.02 10.10
CA PRO A 184 -3.71 -11.16 10.93
C PRO A 184 -3.93 -12.52 10.27
N GLN A 185 -4.76 -12.61 9.23
CA GLN A 185 -5.06 -13.87 8.54
C GLN A 185 -3.96 -14.20 7.53
N ALA A 186 -3.12 -15.17 7.86
CA ALA A 186 -1.96 -15.58 7.07
C ALA A 186 -2.30 -16.26 5.73
N HIS A 187 -3.51 -16.82 5.60
CA HIS A 187 -3.97 -17.53 4.40
C HIS A 187 -4.49 -16.60 3.30
N LEU A 188 -4.80 -15.35 3.64
CA LEU A 188 -5.31 -14.39 2.68
C LEU A 188 -4.28 -14.06 1.61
N THR A 189 -4.79 -13.83 0.40
CA THR A 189 -4.01 -13.37 -0.76
C THR A 189 -4.55 -12.06 -1.33
N GLN A 190 -5.55 -11.47 -0.68
CA GLN A 190 -6.08 -10.15 -1.01
C GLN A 190 -6.65 -9.45 0.22
N VAL A 191 -6.75 -8.13 0.13
CA VAL A 191 -7.35 -7.28 1.16
C VAL A 191 -7.92 -6.02 0.51
N THR A 192 -9.01 -5.50 1.08
CA THR A 192 -9.61 -4.23 0.67
C THR A 192 -9.38 -3.18 1.75
N LEU A 193 -8.69 -2.09 1.37
CA LEU A 193 -8.55 -0.90 2.21
C LEU A 193 -9.72 0.04 1.91
N VAL A 194 -10.32 0.58 2.97
CA VAL A 194 -11.48 1.49 2.90
C VAL A 194 -11.13 2.86 3.47
N ASP A 195 -12.12 3.77 3.52
CA ASP A 195 -12.00 5.14 4.06
C ASP A 195 -10.92 6.01 3.39
N LEU A 196 -10.56 5.70 2.15
CA LEU A 196 -9.68 6.54 1.35
C LEU A 196 -10.42 7.81 0.91
N ARG A 197 -9.68 8.91 0.75
CA ARG A 197 -10.24 10.13 0.19
C ARG A 197 -10.30 10.05 -1.34
N PRO A 198 -11.42 10.46 -1.96
CA PRO A 198 -11.55 10.47 -3.42
C PRO A 198 -10.55 11.41 -4.09
N ALA A 199 -10.19 11.10 -5.34
CA ALA A 199 -9.28 11.88 -6.17
C ALA A 199 -7.92 12.18 -5.50
N LYS A 200 -7.40 11.23 -4.70
CA LYS A 200 -6.09 11.34 -4.04
C LYS A 200 -5.16 10.24 -4.48
N THR A 201 -3.88 10.57 -4.59
CA THR A 201 -2.83 9.61 -4.93
C THR A 201 -2.16 9.10 -3.66
N TYR A 202 -2.07 7.78 -3.57
CA TYR A 202 -1.49 7.04 -2.47
C TYR A 202 -0.34 6.15 -2.94
N ASN A 203 0.57 5.85 -2.03
CA ASN A 203 1.59 4.83 -2.17
C ASN A 203 1.35 3.76 -1.09
N LEU A 204 1.34 2.50 -1.52
CA LEU A 204 1.13 1.33 -0.67
C LEU A 204 2.29 0.36 -0.82
N ARG A 205 2.74 -0.24 0.28
CA ARG A 205 3.65 -1.39 0.30
C ARG A 205 3.21 -2.35 1.39
N MET A 206 3.61 -3.61 1.26
CA MET A 206 3.25 -4.66 2.22
C MET A 206 4.47 -5.43 2.70
N PHE A 207 4.30 -6.12 3.81
CA PHE A 207 5.30 -6.98 4.43
C PHE A 207 4.64 -8.28 4.87
N ALA A 208 5.34 -9.39 4.74
CA ALA A 208 4.96 -10.65 5.39
C ALA A 208 5.66 -10.76 6.74
N VAL A 209 5.02 -11.41 7.69
CA VAL A 209 5.52 -11.61 9.06
C VAL A 209 5.55 -13.08 9.38
N ASN A 210 6.64 -13.56 9.96
CA ASN A 210 6.73 -14.85 10.64
C ASN A 210 7.33 -14.65 12.05
N ASN A 211 7.53 -15.73 12.80
CA ASN A 211 8.11 -15.65 14.15
C ASN A 211 9.59 -15.23 14.20
N VAL A 212 10.29 -15.18 13.06
CA VAL A 212 11.66 -14.65 12.95
C VAL A 212 11.64 -13.13 12.73
N GLY A 213 10.62 -12.60 12.08
CA GLY A 213 10.45 -11.17 11.87
C GLY A 213 9.75 -10.78 10.58
N LEU A 214 9.89 -9.50 10.25
CA LEU A 214 9.28 -8.84 9.12
C LEU A 214 10.12 -9.04 7.85
N SER A 215 9.49 -9.32 6.71
CA SER A 215 10.16 -9.37 5.40
C SER A 215 10.71 -7.99 5.00
N GLU A 216 11.53 -7.94 3.96
CA GLU A 216 11.75 -6.70 3.22
C GLU A 216 10.42 -6.22 2.60
N PRO A 217 10.28 -4.91 2.31
CA PRO A 217 9.06 -4.38 1.73
C PRO A 217 8.78 -4.96 0.34
N SER A 218 7.50 -5.09 0.00
CA SER A 218 7.04 -5.39 -1.35
C SER A 218 7.44 -4.29 -2.35
N ASN A 219 7.14 -4.51 -3.63
CA ASN A 219 7.03 -3.41 -4.60
C ASN A 219 6.04 -2.37 -4.09
N VAL A 220 6.27 -1.10 -4.45
CA VAL A 220 5.36 0.01 -4.12
C VAL A 220 4.27 0.11 -5.18
N LEU A 221 3.01 0.04 -4.76
CA LEU A 221 1.87 0.39 -5.59
C LEU A 221 1.61 1.89 -5.48
N ILE A 222 1.48 2.55 -6.64
CA ILE A 222 1.07 3.96 -6.75
C ILE A 222 -0.29 3.96 -7.43
N PHE A 223 -1.31 4.47 -6.74
CA PHE A 223 -2.66 4.52 -7.28
C PHE A 223 -3.35 5.83 -6.92
N THR A 224 -4.35 6.20 -7.73
CA THR A 224 -5.21 7.36 -7.47
C THR A 224 -6.65 6.89 -7.38
N THR A 225 -7.31 7.19 -6.26
CA THR A 225 -8.73 6.91 -6.06
C THR A 225 -9.57 7.66 -7.11
N LYS A 226 -10.70 7.08 -7.52
CA LYS A 226 -11.63 7.74 -8.44
C LYS A 226 -12.21 9.01 -7.82
N GLU A 227 -12.72 9.91 -8.67
CA GLU A 227 -13.49 11.05 -8.21
C GLU A 227 -14.83 10.59 -7.62
N ALA A 228 -15.34 11.34 -6.65
CA ALA A 228 -16.71 11.22 -6.13
C ALA A 228 -17.47 12.54 -6.31
N ALA A 229 -18.78 12.52 -6.08
CA ALA A 229 -19.56 13.75 -5.98
C ALA A 229 -19.04 14.64 -4.83
N PRO A 230 -19.12 15.97 -4.94
CA PRO A 230 -18.76 16.84 -3.83
C PRO A 230 -19.59 16.53 -2.59
N GLU A 231 -18.96 16.49 -1.42
CA GLU A 231 -19.64 16.33 -0.11
C GLU A 231 -20.08 17.67 0.49
N GLY A 232 -19.42 18.75 0.10
CA GLY A 232 -19.73 20.08 0.57
C GLY A 232 -20.44 20.95 -0.47
N PRO A 233 -21.33 21.87 -0.04
CA PRO A 233 -21.93 22.85 -0.90
C PRO A 233 -20.93 23.95 -1.27
N PRO A 234 -21.20 24.73 -2.34
CA PRO A 234 -20.60 26.04 -2.55
C PRO A 234 -20.80 26.95 -1.34
N VAL A 235 -19.81 27.78 -1.04
CA VAL A 235 -19.83 28.68 0.13
C VAL A 235 -19.88 30.15 -0.30
N ASP A 236 -20.18 31.02 0.64
CA ASP A 236 -20.23 32.48 0.43
C ASP A 236 -21.12 32.88 -0.74
N VAL A 237 -22.31 32.28 -0.85
CA VAL A 237 -23.30 32.64 -1.86
C VAL A 237 -23.89 34.01 -1.52
N GLN A 238 -23.64 34.99 -2.38
CA GLN A 238 -24.14 36.36 -2.23
C GLN A 238 -24.97 36.75 -3.46
N LEU A 239 -26.03 37.50 -3.21
CA LEU A 239 -26.95 37.99 -4.20
C LEU A 239 -26.97 39.50 -4.17
N GLU A 240 -26.96 40.12 -5.36
CA GLU A 240 -27.11 41.57 -5.53
C GLU A 240 -28.08 41.83 -6.72
N ALA A 241 -29.01 42.76 -6.57
CA ALA A 241 -29.93 43.15 -7.62
C ALA A 241 -29.45 44.46 -8.27
N PRO A 242 -28.68 44.40 -9.34
CA PRO A 242 -28.21 45.60 -10.05
C PRO A 242 -29.32 46.30 -10.84
N SER A 243 -30.41 45.61 -11.19
CA SER A 243 -31.55 46.17 -11.93
C SER A 243 -32.88 45.54 -11.54
N PHE A 244 -33.93 46.00 -12.12
CA PHE A 244 -35.31 45.52 -11.89
C PHE A 244 -35.56 44.11 -12.46
N ASP A 245 -34.74 43.64 -13.36
CA ASP A 245 -34.88 42.35 -14.10
C ASP A 245 -33.66 41.43 -13.95
N CYS A 246 -32.72 41.78 -13.09
CA CYS A 246 -31.47 41.05 -12.94
C CYS A 246 -31.08 40.84 -11.46
N ILE A 247 -30.61 39.64 -11.13
CA ILE A 247 -29.92 39.32 -9.89
C ILE A 247 -28.55 38.75 -10.24
N GLN A 248 -27.50 39.35 -9.70
CA GLN A 248 -26.13 38.84 -9.75
C GLN A 248 -25.90 37.87 -8.60
N VAL A 249 -25.42 36.68 -8.94
CA VAL A 249 -25.08 35.60 -7.99
C VAL A 249 -23.58 35.43 -7.98
N THR A 250 -22.96 35.49 -6.78
CA THR A 250 -21.54 35.21 -6.59
C THR A 250 -21.38 34.12 -5.55
N TRP A 251 -20.36 33.26 -5.68
CA TRP A 251 -20.08 32.19 -4.73
C TRP A 251 -18.62 31.76 -4.82
N LYS A 252 -18.17 31.05 -3.78
CA LYS A 252 -16.88 30.34 -3.76
C LYS A 252 -17.10 28.83 -3.88
N PRO A 253 -16.09 28.10 -4.43
CA PRO A 253 -16.14 26.64 -4.46
C PRO A 253 -16.34 26.01 -3.07
N PRO A 254 -16.83 24.76 -2.99
CA PRO A 254 -16.77 23.99 -1.77
C PRO A 254 -15.35 23.93 -1.19
N LYS A 255 -15.23 23.73 0.12
CA LYS A 255 -13.92 23.51 0.77
C LYS A 255 -13.15 22.41 0.06
N VAL A 256 -11.82 22.57 -0.07
CA VAL A 256 -10.97 21.70 -0.90
C VAL A 256 -11.09 20.23 -0.51
N GLU A 257 -11.18 19.96 0.79
CA GLU A 257 -11.33 18.61 1.35
C GLU A 257 -12.66 17.93 1.01
N LEU A 258 -13.69 18.71 0.63
CA LEU A 258 -15.05 18.24 0.34
C LEU A 258 -15.39 18.22 -1.16
N ARG A 259 -14.42 18.56 -2.02
CA ARG A 259 -14.65 18.59 -3.48
C ARG A 259 -14.68 17.22 -4.12
N ASN A 260 -13.95 16.26 -3.55
CA ASN A 260 -13.83 14.86 -3.98
C ASN A 260 -13.45 14.65 -5.45
N GLY A 261 -12.93 15.67 -6.12
CA GLY A 261 -12.53 15.63 -7.52
C GLY A 261 -12.37 17.02 -8.11
N VAL A 262 -12.29 17.07 -9.44
CA VAL A 262 -12.22 18.30 -10.20
C VAL A 262 -13.63 18.81 -10.45
N LEU A 263 -13.93 20.02 -9.96
CA LEU A 263 -15.21 20.66 -10.22
C LEU A 263 -15.34 20.96 -11.71
N ARG A 264 -16.42 20.53 -12.33
CA ARG A 264 -16.70 20.71 -13.78
C ARG A 264 -17.71 21.80 -14.06
N SER A 265 -18.73 21.89 -13.20
CA SER A 265 -19.79 22.88 -13.37
C SER A 265 -20.46 23.18 -12.05
N TYR A 266 -21.20 24.29 -12.05
CA TYR A 266 -22.16 24.63 -10.99
C TYR A 266 -23.55 24.66 -11.58
N ILE A 267 -24.51 24.29 -10.76
CA ILE A 267 -25.93 24.32 -11.07
C ILE A 267 -26.56 25.36 -10.14
N ILE A 268 -27.13 26.41 -10.73
CA ILE A 268 -27.83 27.46 -10.01
C ILE A 268 -29.33 27.21 -10.17
N ASN A 269 -30.00 26.94 -9.06
CA ASN A 269 -31.44 26.83 -8.97
C ASN A 269 -31.99 28.14 -8.45
N PHE A 270 -33.00 28.67 -9.11
CA PHE A 270 -33.68 29.90 -8.69
C PHE A 270 -35.19 29.81 -8.96
N ARG A 271 -35.97 30.47 -8.13
CA ARG A 271 -37.44 30.60 -8.28
C ARG A 271 -37.95 31.84 -7.58
N GLU A 272 -39.12 32.31 -7.99
CA GLU A 272 -39.85 33.30 -7.21
C GLU A 272 -40.18 32.76 -5.81
N TYR A 273 -40.07 33.59 -4.80
CA TYR A 273 -40.32 33.24 -3.41
C TYR A 273 -41.31 34.22 -2.80
N ASP A 274 -42.45 33.69 -2.36
CA ASP A 274 -43.45 34.42 -1.60
C ASP A 274 -43.71 33.61 -0.31
N PRO A 275 -43.37 34.16 0.86
CA PRO A 275 -43.60 33.46 2.14
C PRO A 275 -45.07 33.19 2.43
N ALA A 276 -46.01 33.95 1.78
CA ALA A 276 -47.44 33.75 1.97
C ALA A 276 -48.08 32.80 0.95
N ALA A 277 -47.34 32.36 -0.07
CA ALA A 277 -47.84 31.47 -1.10
C ALA A 277 -48.03 30.04 -0.60
N GLN A 278 -49.21 29.45 -0.85
CA GLN A 278 -49.47 28.04 -0.53
C GLN A 278 -48.67 27.07 -1.35
N GLN A 279 -48.27 27.46 -2.56
CA GLN A 279 -47.42 26.68 -3.47
C GLN A 279 -46.38 27.60 -4.14
N LEU A 280 -45.11 27.20 -4.00
CA LEU A 280 -44.02 27.90 -4.68
C LEU A 280 -43.86 27.43 -6.12
N PRO A 281 -43.44 28.29 -7.07
CA PRO A 281 -43.12 27.91 -8.45
C PRO A 281 -42.02 26.83 -8.49
N LYS A 282 -42.01 26.09 -9.61
CA LYS A 282 -40.93 25.10 -9.86
C LYS A 282 -39.58 25.83 -9.99
N TRP A 283 -38.54 25.17 -9.55
CA TRP A 283 -37.17 25.63 -9.70
C TRP A 283 -36.79 25.76 -11.18
N GLN A 284 -36.28 26.92 -11.55
CA GLN A 284 -35.54 27.11 -12.80
C GLN A 284 -34.09 26.75 -12.54
N GLN A 285 -33.39 26.23 -13.56
CA GLN A 285 -32.04 25.75 -13.43
C GLN A 285 -31.14 26.34 -14.53
N LEU A 286 -29.98 26.87 -14.11
CA LEU A 286 -28.91 27.30 -14.99
C LEU A 286 -27.64 26.55 -14.65
N THR A 287 -26.93 26.03 -15.68
CA THR A 287 -25.65 25.33 -15.49
C THR A 287 -24.52 26.18 -16.08
N VAL A 288 -23.47 26.39 -15.29
CA VAL A 288 -22.28 27.14 -15.69
C VAL A 288 -21.00 26.31 -15.46
N THR A 289 -20.02 26.46 -16.35
CA THR A 289 -18.72 25.78 -16.22
C THR A 289 -17.96 26.27 -14.99
N ALA A 290 -17.31 25.38 -14.27
CA ALA A 290 -16.50 25.74 -13.10
C ALA A 290 -15.18 26.41 -13.53
N MET A 291 -14.86 27.56 -12.95
CA MET A 291 -13.57 28.24 -13.04
C MET A 291 -12.74 27.99 -11.78
N SER A 292 -11.46 28.33 -11.79
CA SER A 292 -10.54 28.05 -10.68
C SER A 292 -10.82 28.82 -9.41
N GLU A 293 -11.38 30.01 -9.51
CA GLU A 293 -11.68 30.92 -8.39
C GLU A 293 -13.15 31.33 -8.37
N GLY A 294 -13.54 32.18 -7.41
CA GLY A 294 -14.92 32.61 -7.18
C GLY A 294 -15.66 32.96 -8.46
N GLN A 295 -16.89 32.52 -8.56
CA GLN A 295 -17.70 32.65 -9.77
C GLN A 295 -18.81 33.64 -9.58
N ARG A 296 -19.20 34.24 -10.73
CA ARG A 296 -20.25 35.22 -10.83
C ARG A 296 -21.11 34.91 -12.05
N ILE A 297 -22.42 35.02 -11.89
CA ILE A 297 -23.40 34.92 -13.01
C ILE A 297 -24.53 35.90 -12.78
N SER A 298 -25.12 36.42 -13.88
CA SER A 298 -26.31 37.24 -13.82
C SER A 298 -27.51 36.40 -14.24
N LEU A 299 -28.53 36.37 -13.39
CA LEU A 299 -29.86 35.86 -13.68
C LEU A 299 -30.66 37.01 -14.26
N THR A 300 -31.04 36.91 -15.53
CA THR A 300 -31.72 37.97 -16.27
C THR A 300 -33.16 37.59 -16.60
N HIS A 301 -33.96 38.56 -17.06
CA HIS A 301 -35.39 38.39 -17.41
C HIS A 301 -36.24 38.01 -16.16
N LEU A 302 -35.86 38.54 -15.03
CA LEU A 302 -36.62 38.40 -13.78
C LEU A 302 -37.77 39.40 -13.74
N LYS A 303 -38.75 39.12 -12.90
CA LYS A 303 -39.86 40.07 -12.61
C LYS A 303 -39.38 41.19 -11.70
N PRO A 304 -39.79 42.44 -11.97
CA PRO A 304 -39.53 43.59 -11.06
C PRO A 304 -40.18 43.39 -9.70
N SER A 305 -39.63 44.03 -8.68
CA SER A 305 -40.17 44.07 -7.29
C SER A 305 -40.50 42.68 -6.76
N THR A 306 -39.76 41.64 -7.16
CA THR A 306 -40.05 40.23 -6.86
C THR A 306 -38.89 39.62 -6.10
N GLN A 307 -39.21 38.96 -4.99
CA GLN A 307 -38.22 38.22 -4.21
C GLN A 307 -37.92 36.85 -4.89
N TYR A 308 -36.65 36.52 -5.02
CA TYR A 308 -36.18 35.25 -5.53
C TYR A 308 -35.42 34.49 -4.48
N SER A 309 -35.59 33.16 -4.45
CA SER A 309 -34.76 32.21 -3.72
C SER A 309 -33.77 31.55 -4.67
N VAL A 310 -32.47 31.54 -4.33
CA VAL A 310 -31.38 31.02 -5.13
C VAL A 310 -30.57 30.02 -4.34
N GLN A 311 -30.20 28.89 -4.95
CA GLN A 311 -29.32 27.87 -4.39
C GLN A 311 -28.28 27.48 -5.44
N VAL A 312 -27.05 27.17 -5.01
CA VAL A 312 -25.95 26.76 -5.88
C VAL A 312 -25.45 25.39 -5.49
N GLN A 313 -25.21 24.54 -6.49
CA GLN A 313 -24.71 23.16 -6.33
C GLN A 313 -23.48 22.96 -7.21
N ALA A 314 -22.42 22.34 -6.65
CA ALA A 314 -21.22 21.98 -7.41
C ALA A 314 -21.34 20.57 -8.00
N LYS A 315 -20.69 20.32 -9.13
CA LYS A 315 -20.68 19.03 -9.85
C LYS A 315 -19.27 18.64 -10.26
N THR A 316 -18.89 17.38 -10.00
CA THR A 316 -17.74 16.68 -10.60
C THR A 316 -18.19 15.77 -11.74
N ASN A 317 -17.27 15.01 -12.37
CA ASN A 317 -17.67 13.97 -13.32
C ASN A 317 -18.47 12.84 -12.65
N ALA A 318 -18.19 12.55 -11.37
CA ALA A 318 -18.84 11.48 -10.61
C ALA A 318 -20.27 11.84 -10.17
N GLY A 319 -20.61 13.13 -10.05
CA GLY A 319 -21.95 13.49 -9.63
C GLY A 319 -22.12 14.92 -9.13
N LYS A 320 -23.34 15.20 -8.65
CA LYS A 320 -23.75 16.47 -8.05
C LYS A 320 -23.56 16.40 -6.53
N GLY A 321 -23.01 17.47 -5.94
CA GLY A 321 -22.90 17.64 -4.50
C GLY A 321 -24.21 18.18 -3.88
N PRO A 322 -24.19 18.60 -2.60
CA PRO A 322 -25.32 19.25 -1.95
C PRO A 322 -25.51 20.68 -2.46
N PHE A 323 -26.74 21.19 -2.34
CA PHE A 323 -27.04 22.60 -2.54
C PHE A 323 -26.53 23.46 -1.38
N SER A 324 -26.17 24.71 -1.69
CA SER A 324 -25.98 25.73 -0.66
C SER A 324 -27.29 25.99 0.09
N ALA A 325 -27.19 26.60 1.28
CA ALA A 325 -28.36 27.21 1.90
C ALA A 325 -29.03 28.18 0.89
N PRO A 326 -30.38 28.29 0.90
CA PRO A 326 -31.07 29.25 0.05
C PRO A 326 -30.71 30.67 0.45
N ALA A 327 -30.35 31.47 -0.55
CA ALA A 327 -30.14 32.91 -0.45
C ALA A 327 -31.32 33.63 -1.09
N PHE A 328 -31.68 34.80 -0.58
CA PHE A 328 -32.84 35.57 -1.00
C PHE A 328 -32.44 36.97 -1.44
N CYS A 329 -33.03 37.46 -2.55
CA CYS A 329 -32.81 38.79 -3.05
C CYS A 329 -34.09 39.29 -3.76
N THR A 330 -34.41 40.54 -3.61
CA THR A 330 -35.55 41.18 -4.28
C THR A 330 -35.01 42.06 -5.44
N THR A 331 -35.55 41.89 -6.66
CA THR A 331 -35.26 42.77 -7.79
C THR A 331 -35.75 44.19 -7.53
N LEU A 332 -35.11 45.18 -8.15
CA LEU A 332 -35.47 46.56 -8.01
C LEU A 332 -36.86 46.85 -8.64
N ASP A 333 -37.44 47.99 -8.26
CA ASP A 333 -38.67 48.49 -8.88
C ASP A 333 -38.39 48.93 -10.33
N LYS A 334 -39.32 48.67 -11.22
CA LYS A 334 -39.25 49.24 -12.57
C LYS A 334 -39.59 50.72 -12.48
N VAL A 335 -38.59 51.59 -12.58
CA VAL A 335 -38.79 53.03 -12.65
C VAL A 335 -39.70 53.34 -13.82
N LYS A 336 -40.91 53.87 -13.61
CA LYS A 336 -41.72 54.46 -14.64
C LYS A 336 -40.97 55.70 -15.13
N GLU A 337 -40.49 55.71 -16.37
CA GLU A 337 -40.04 56.94 -17.03
C GLU A 337 -41.20 57.92 -17.03
N THR A 338 -41.18 58.85 -16.08
CA THR A 338 -42.02 60.03 -16.18
C THR A 338 -41.41 60.88 -17.25
N THR A 339 -42.05 60.89 -18.43
CA THR A 339 -41.72 61.75 -19.55
C THR A 339 -41.87 63.20 -19.08
N VAL A 340 -40.79 63.82 -18.63
CA VAL A 340 -40.70 65.25 -18.48
C VAL A 340 -40.47 65.80 -19.88
N ALA A 341 -41.56 66.32 -20.45
CA ALA A 341 -41.51 67.10 -21.69
C ALA A 341 -40.71 68.38 -21.39
N THR A 342 -39.46 68.42 -21.78
CA THR A 342 -38.66 69.64 -21.76
C THR A 342 -38.72 70.22 -23.19
N THR A 343 -39.44 71.29 -23.26
CA THR A 343 -39.61 72.15 -24.44
C THR A 343 -38.28 72.75 -24.92
N LEU A 344 -38.02 72.59 -26.20
CA LEU A 344 -37.09 73.21 -27.09
C LEU A 344 -36.31 74.44 -26.66
N LEU A 345 -35.03 74.43 -26.93
CA LEU A 345 -34.37 75.60 -27.54
C LEU A 345 -33.34 75.11 -28.55
N SER A 346 -33.60 75.56 -29.83
CA SER A 346 -32.80 75.34 -31.04
C SER A 346 -31.41 75.98 -30.95
N SER A 347 -30.39 75.38 -31.47
CA SER A 347 -29.39 76.09 -32.32
C SER A 347 -28.59 75.06 -33.16
N THR A 348 -28.85 75.14 -34.37
CA THR A 348 -28.09 75.02 -35.65
C THR A 348 -26.58 74.68 -35.61
N THR A 349 -26.26 73.86 -36.57
CA THR A 349 -25.18 73.75 -37.57
C THR A 349 -24.18 72.67 -37.30
N ALA A 350 -23.71 71.84 -38.17
CA ALA A 350 -23.61 71.80 -39.62
C ALA A 350 -23.17 70.37 -40.04
N SER A 351 -23.60 70.04 -41.23
CA SER A 351 -23.17 69.00 -42.17
C SER A 351 -21.73 68.49 -42.05
N THR A 352 -21.53 67.25 -42.32
CA THR A 352 -20.74 66.77 -43.46
C THR A 352 -21.09 65.30 -43.83
N LYS A 353 -21.20 65.16 -45.10
CA LYS A 353 -21.63 64.07 -45.98
C LYS A 353 -20.60 62.91 -46.09
N LEU A 354 -21.16 61.81 -46.60
CA LEU A 354 -20.66 60.87 -47.64
C LEU A 354 -19.90 59.66 -47.04
N LYS A 355 -20.09 58.44 -47.46
CA LYS A 355 -20.54 57.91 -48.80
C LYS A 355 -20.99 56.45 -48.64
N ASP A 356 -21.92 56.11 -49.50
CA ASP A 356 -22.34 54.80 -49.96
C ASP A 356 -21.21 53.84 -50.31
N TYR A 357 -21.45 52.56 -50.09
CA TYR A 357 -21.17 51.55 -51.10
C TYR A 357 -22.20 50.43 -51.02
N THR A 358 -22.94 50.32 -52.11
CA THR A 358 -23.91 49.32 -52.55
C THR A 358 -23.22 48.07 -53.09
N GLY A 359 -23.97 46.98 -53.10
CA GLY A 359 -23.73 45.78 -53.91
C GLY A 359 -24.33 44.55 -53.19
N SER A 360 -25.58 44.19 -53.36
CA SER A 360 -26.25 43.47 -54.44
C SER A 360 -25.57 42.18 -54.84
N THR A 361 -26.23 41.14 -54.77
CA THR A 361 -27.13 40.24 -55.56
C THR A 361 -26.82 38.83 -55.18
N ASP A 362 -27.58 37.84 -55.19
CA ASP A 362 -28.80 37.25 -55.71
C ASP A 362 -28.87 35.82 -55.18
N ALA A 363 -29.95 35.39 -54.74
CA ALA A 363 -30.98 34.53 -55.30
C ALA A 363 -30.54 33.18 -55.90
N HIS A 364 -31.09 32.12 -55.39
CA HIS A 364 -31.91 31.09 -56.07
C HIS A 364 -32.24 29.96 -55.14
N THR A 365 -33.46 29.82 -54.77
CA THR A 365 -34.57 29.05 -55.39
C THR A 365 -34.41 27.50 -55.36
N THR A 366 -35.45 26.91 -54.81
CA THR A 366 -36.24 25.73 -55.20
C THR A 366 -35.77 24.44 -54.46
N SER A 367 -36.62 23.55 -54.05
CA SER A 367 -38.04 23.28 -54.34
C SER A 367 -38.45 22.02 -53.55
N ALA A 368 -39.72 21.94 -53.18
CA ALA A 368 -40.61 20.78 -53.11
C ALA A 368 -40.12 19.53 -52.36
N GLY A 369 -40.73 19.05 -51.32
CA GLY A 369 -42.12 18.61 -51.35
C GLY A 369 -42.18 17.12 -51.60
N THR A 370 -42.40 16.33 -50.55
CA THR A 370 -43.20 15.10 -50.72
C THR A 370 -43.89 14.76 -49.39
N VAL A 371 -45.16 14.82 -49.46
CA VAL A 371 -46.14 14.27 -48.50
C VAL A 371 -46.11 12.77 -48.68
N SER A 372 -45.94 12.00 -47.61
CA SER A 372 -46.23 10.57 -47.56
C SER A 372 -47.18 10.31 -46.44
N THR A 373 -48.30 9.89 -46.87
CA THR A 373 -49.51 9.38 -46.20
C THR A 373 -49.24 8.47 -45.02
N PHE A 374 -49.95 8.77 -43.95
CA PHE A 374 -50.20 7.85 -42.82
C PHE A 374 -51.01 6.65 -43.30
N THR A 375 -50.48 5.47 -43.08
CA THR A 375 -51.30 4.23 -42.97
C THR A 375 -51.39 3.86 -41.49
N VAL A 376 -52.65 3.88 -41.06
CA VAL A 376 -53.10 3.34 -39.77
C VAL A 376 -52.83 1.82 -39.78
N TRP A 377 -52.06 1.34 -38.85
CA TRP A 377 -51.98 -0.07 -38.49
C TRP A 377 -52.65 -0.28 -37.15
N ASP A 378 -53.59 -1.23 -37.16
CA ASP A 378 -54.38 -1.66 -36.02
C ASP A 378 -53.54 -2.00 -34.77
N GLU A 379 -54.00 -1.51 -33.62
CA GLU A 379 -53.56 -1.96 -32.30
C GLU A 379 -53.85 -3.47 -32.15
N ILE A 380 -52.83 -4.28 -32.34
CA ILE A 380 -52.78 -5.60 -31.74
C ILE A 380 -52.31 -5.41 -30.31
N SER A 381 -53.23 -5.46 -29.38
CA SER A 381 -52.97 -5.56 -27.94
C SER A 381 -52.19 -6.82 -27.66
N LEU A 382 -50.85 -6.73 -27.72
CA LEU A 382 -49.95 -7.71 -27.12
C LEU A 382 -50.07 -7.54 -25.61
N LYS A 383 -50.80 -8.44 -24.96
CA LYS A 383 -50.64 -8.72 -23.55
C LYS A 383 -49.15 -8.97 -23.29
N SER A 384 -48.47 -7.98 -22.78
CA SER A 384 -47.14 -8.13 -22.19
C SER A 384 -47.29 -9.07 -20.99
N THR A 385 -47.02 -10.34 -21.20
CA THR A 385 -46.66 -11.25 -20.12
C THR A 385 -45.28 -10.77 -19.64
N THR A 386 -45.26 -9.96 -18.60
CA THR A 386 -44.05 -9.73 -17.82
C THR A 386 -43.56 -11.09 -17.35
N LEU A 387 -42.50 -11.62 -17.99
CA LEU A 387 -41.73 -12.70 -17.39
C LEU A 387 -41.17 -12.12 -16.07
N THR A 388 -41.75 -12.56 -14.96
CA THR A 388 -41.17 -12.26 -13.63
C THR A 388 -39.93 -13.11 -13.52
N THR A 389 -38.77 -12.49 -13.76
CA THR A 389 -37.47 -13.11 -13.48
C THR A 389 -37.31 -13.29 -11.98
N VAL A 390 -36.84 -14.45 -11.55
CA VAL A 390 -36.58 -14.74 -10.13
C VAL A 390 -35.20 -14.18 -9.78
N PRO A 391 -35.10 -13.19 -8.85
CA PRO A 391 -33.83 -12.66 -8.38
C PRO A 391 -33.07 -13.71 -7.57
N PRO A 392 -31.74 -13.51 -7.33
CA PRO A 392 -31.05 -14.37 -6.39
C PRO A 392 -31.56 -14.15 -4.95
N ASP A 393 -31.45 -15.19 -4.12
CA ASP A 393 -31.73 -15.06 -2.69
C ASP A 393 -30.62 -14.23 -2.01
N PRO A 394 -30.93 -13.51 -0.92
CA PRO A 394 -29.93 -12.77 -0.17
C PRO A 394 -28.89 -13.72 0.44
N PRO A 395 -27.59 -13.37 0.40
CA PRO A 395 -26.56 -14.15 1.07
C PRO A 395 -26.72 -14.03 2.60
N VAL A 396 -26.15 -14.98 3.34
CA VAL A 396 -26.06 -14.92 4.80
C VAL A 396 -24.64 -14.55 5.18
N ILE A 397 -24.44 -13.40 5.83
CA ILE A 397 -23.12 -12.93 6.28
C ILE A 397 -22.87 -13.29 7.74
N VAL A 398 -21.61 -13.63 8.04
CA VAL A 398 -21.12 -13.99 9.37
C VAL A 398 -19.88 -13.18 9.67
N LEU A 399 -19.80 -12.62 10.87
CA LEU A 399 -18.61 -11.98 11.39
C LEU A 399 -17.65 -13.07 11.89
N ASN A 400 -16.48 -13.17 11.28
CA ASN A 400 -15.45 -14.12 11.71
C ASN A 400 -14.60 -13.52 12.85
N GLU A 401 -14.13 -12.30 12.66
CA GLU A 401 -13.20 -11.66 13.59
C GLU A 401 -13.14 -10.14 13.41
N VAL A 402 -12.85 -9.44 14.51
CA VAL A 402 -12.51 -8.01 14.51
C VAL A 402 -11.18 -7.86 15.24
N ILE A 403 -10.16 -7.38 14.55
CA ILE A 403 -8.84 -7.11 15.13
C ILE A 403 -8.42 -5.70 14.76
N ASP A 404 -8.16 -4.86 15.76
CA ASP A 404 -7.83 -3.45 15.57
C ASP A 404 -8.88 -2.74 14.67
N ASN A 405 -8.46 -2.28 13.48
CA ASN A 405 -9.30 -1.65 12.47
C ASN A 405 -9.57 -2.56 11.25
N ALA A 406 -9.50 -3.88 11.43
CA ALA A 406 -9.80 -4.88 10.44
C ALA A 406 -11.04 -5.71 10.83
N ILE A 407 -11.94 -5.91 9.87
CA ILE A 407 -13.13 -6.77 9.99
C ILE A 407 -12.97 -7.93 9.02
N SER A 408 -13.03 -9.16 9.50
CA SER A 408 -13.08 -10.38 8.70
C SER A 408 -14.49 -10.92 8.66
N LEU A 409 -14.99 -11.16 7.46
CA LEU A 409 -16.36 -11.62 7.18
C LEU A 409 -16.30 -12.85 6.29
N SER A 410 -17.28 -13.74 6.45
CA SER A 410 -17.60 -14.78 5.48
C SER A 410 -19.09 -14.76 5.15
N TRP A 411 -19.46 -15.31 4.00
CA TRP A 411 -20.87 -15.42 3.61
C TRP A 411 -21.17 -16.72 2.89
N THR A 412 -22.42 -17.12 3.01
CA THR A 412 -22.97 -18.25 2.28
C THR A 412 -23.92 -17.71 1.22
N PRO A 413 -23.69 -17.99 -0.08
CA PRO A 413 -24.62 -17.65 -1.14
C PRO A 413 -25.98 -18.30 -0.91
N GLY A 414 -27.06 -17.60 -1.27
CA GLY A 414 -28.40 -18.17 -1.38
C GLY A 414 -28.63 -18.85 -2.72
N TYR A 415 -29.91 -19.09 -3.08
CA TYR A 415 -30.29 -19.58 -4.39
C TYR A 415 -29.94 -18.55 -5.49
N GLU A 416 -29.45 -19.01 -6.63
CA GLU A 416 -28.93 -18.12 -7.69
C GLU A 416 -30.03 -17.40 -8.51
N GLY A 417 -31.30 -17.79 -8.36
CA GLY A 417 -32.41 -17.32 -9.21
C GLY A 417 -32.39 -17.95 -10.60
N ASP A 418 -32.84 -17.19 -11.59
CA ASP A 418 -32.92 -17.64 -12.99
C ASP A 418 -31.59 -17.53 -13.75
N SER A 419 -30.51 -17.07 -13.10
CA SER A 419 -29.18 -16.95 -13.68
C SER A 419 -28.11 -17.08 -12.59
N PRO A 420 -26.91 -17.61 -12.91
CA PRO A 420 -25.83 -17.73 -11.95
C PRO A 420 -25.45 -16.38 -11.32
N ILE A 421 -25.08 -16.41 -10.02
CA ILE A 421 -24.55 -15.25 -9.31
C ILE A 421 -23.25 -14.80 -9.97
N THR A 422 -23.14 -13.53 -10.31
CA THR A 422 -21.97 -12.91 -10.94
C THR A 422 -21.11 -12.13 -9.96
N ALA A 423 -21.73 -11.55 -8.92
CA ALA A 423 -21.03 -10.74 -7.91
C ALA A 423 -21.78 -10.68 -6.59
N PHE A 424 -21.06 -10.27 -5.53
CA PHE A 424 -21.63 -9.88 -4.25
C PHE A 424 -21.23 -8.42 -3.96
N TYR A 425 -22.13 -7.67 -3.33
CA TYR A 425 -21.90 -6.28 -2.93
C TYR A 425 -22.07 -6.13 -1.44
N LEU A 426 -21.08 -5.57 -0.77
CA LEU A 426 -21.13 -5.26 0.65
C LEU A 426 -21.33 -3.75 0.83
N GLU A 427 -22.31 -3.38 1.65
CA GLU A 427 -22.53 -2.02 2.11
C GLU A 427 -22.31 -1.92 3.61
N TYR A 428 -21.71 -0.81 4.06
CA TYR A 428 -21.64 -0.50 5.47
C TYR A 428 -21.96 0.97 5.75
N LYS A 429 -22.49 1.25 6.91
CA LYS A 429 -22.80 2.59 7.40
C LYS A 429 -22.52 2.70 8.89
N ALA A 430 -22.34 3.92 9.41
CA ALA A 430 -22.39 4.13 10.85
C ALA A 430 -23.77 3.72 11.39
N GLU A 431 -23.84 3.18 12.59
CA GLU A 431 -25.06 2.63 13.18
C GLU A 431 -26.26 3.60 13.08
N ASN A 432 -26.04 4.87 13.40
CA ASN A 432 -27.10 5.91 13.43
C ASN A 432 -27.36 6.59 12.07
N ALA A 433 -26.66 6.20 10.99
CA ALA A 433 -26.88 6.76 9.66
C ALA A 433 -28.02 6.02 8.91
N SER A 434 -28.62 6.69 7.89
CA SER A 434 -29.51 6.00 6.95
C SER A 434 -28.69 5.18 5.95
N TRP A 435 -29.28 4.10 5.41
CA TRP A 435 -28.68 3.33 4.31
C TRP A 435 -28.53 4.14 3.01
N ASP A 436 -29.30 5.24 2.83
CA ASP A 436 -29.14 6.15 1.71
C ASP A 436 -27.78 6.87 1.71
N TYR A 437 -27.05 6.82 2.83
CA TYR A 437 -25.72 7.39 3.05
C TYR A 437 -24.68 6.30 3.35
N SER A 438 -24.83 5.09 2.78
CA SER A 438 -23.83 4.02 2.93
C SER A 438 -22.45 4.51 2.45
N LYS A 439 -21.41 4.19 3.25
CA LYS A 439 -20.07 4.77 3.02
C LYS A 439 -19.31 4.13 1.87
N ALA A 440 -19.48 2.85 1.65
CA ALA A 440 -18.79 2.15 0.57
C ALA A 440 -19.62 0.97 0.09
N ILE A 441 -19.54 0.72 -1.22
CA ILE A 441 -19.97 -0.52 -1.85
C ILE A 441 -18.68 -1.24 -2.23
N ILE A 442 -18.48 -2.45 -1.71
CA ILE A 442 -17.33 -3.31 -2.00
C ILE A 442 -17.84 -4.51 -2.77
N ASP A 443 -17.30 -4.74 -3.97
CA ASP A 443 -17.70 -5.85 -4.82
C ASP A 443 -16.77 -7.04 -4.61
N PHE A 444 -17.36 -8.23 -4.61
CA PHE A 444 -16.67 -9.50 -4.59
C PHE A 444 -17.13 -10.34 -5.78
N SER A 445 -16.23 -11.16 -6.32
CA SER A 445 -16.61 -12.08 -7.39
C SER A 445 -17.46 -13.23 -6.84
N SER A 446 -18.20 -13.89 -7.72
CA SER A 446 -19.08 -15.03 -7.35
C SER A 446 -18.36 -16.20 -6.66
N ASN A 447 -17.05 -16.32 -6.86
CA ASN A 447 -16.22 -17.39 -6.26
C ASN A 447 -15.66 -17.02 -4.88
N GLU A 448 -15.86 -15.80 -4.41
CA GLU A 448 -15.39 -15.34 -3.12
C GLU A 448 -16.49 -15.53 -2.08
N THR A 449 -16.12 -16.09 -0.94
CA THR A 449 -17.02 -16.34 0.19
C THR A 449 -16.48 -15.79 1.51
N GLU A 450 -15.35 -15.12 1.48
CA GLU A 450 -14.73 -14.45 2.62
C GLU A 450 -14.00 -13.18 2.20
N ALA A 451 -13.92 -12.20 3.10
CA ALA A 451 -13.19 -10.96 2.87
C ALA A 451 -12.66 -10.38 4.18
N THR A 452 -11.53 -9.67 4.07
CA THR A 452 -11.01 -8.82 5.14
C THR A 452 -10.99 -7.38 4.67
N ILE A 453 -11.68 -6.52 5.43
CA ILE A 453 -11.78 -5.08 5.21
C ILE A 453 -10.93 -4.40 6.27
N ILE A 454 -10.03 -3.53 5.86
CA ILE A 454 -9.11 -2.82 6.76
C ILE A 454 -9.25 -1.30 6.61
N GLU A 455 -8.68 -0.55 7.55
CA GLU A 455 -8.72 0.91 7.60
C GLU A 455 -10.11 1.49 7.95
N ILE A 456 -10.94 0.72 8.64
CA ILE A 456 -12.21 1.23 9.17
C ILE A 456 -11.93 2.08 10.41
N ASN A 457 -12.47 3.30 10.44
CA ASN A 457 -12.31 4.20 11.60
C ASN A 457 -13.05 3.65 12.83
N PRO A 458 -12.55 3.92 14.05
CA PRO A 458 -13.25 3.51 15.28
C PRO A 458 -14.69 4.06 15.31
N SER A 459 -15.66 3.17 15.37
CA SER A 459 -17.09 3.46 15.47
C SER A 459 -17.89 2.15 15.47
N THR A 460 -19.20 2.23 15.69
CA THR A 460 -20.13 1.11 15.46
C THR A 460 -20.72 1.21 14.06
N TYR A 461 -20.66 0.11 13.32
CA TYR A 461 -21.12 0.00 11.94
C TYR A 461 -22.17 -1.08 11.78
N ASN A 462 -23.13 -0.83 10.91
CA ASN A 462 -24.03 -1.83 10.37
C ASN A 462 -23.56 -2.22 8.97
N ILE A 463 -23.46 -3.52 8.72
CA ILE A 463 -22.95 -4.12 7.48
C ILE A 463 -24.02 -5.03 6.90
N ARG A 464 -24.27 -4.96 5.59
CA ARG A 464 -25.14 -5.87 4.85
C ARG A 464 -24.55 -6.20 3.48
N MET A 465 -25.05 -7.26 2.84
CA MET A 465 -24.56 -7.73 1.56
C MET A 465 -25.73 -8.07 0.63
N PHE A 466 -25.47 -8.01 -0.67
CA PHE A 466 -26.39 -8.37 -1.73
C PHE A 466 -25.71 -9.34 -2.69
N ALA A 467 -26.46 -10.23 -3.30
CA ALA A 467 -26.02 -11.01 -4.44
C ALA A 467 -26.56 -10.40 -5.73
N GLU A 468 -25.78 -10.45 -6.80
CA GLU A 468 -26.19 -10.01 -8.14
C GLU A 468 -26.01 -11.13 -9.15
N ASN A 469 -26.99 -11.31 -10.02
CA ASN A 469 -26.88 -12.12 -11.22
C ASN A 469 -27.07 -11.24 -12.48
N SER A 470 -27.05 -11.82 -13.67
CA SER A 470 -27.19 -11.05 -14.92
C SER A 470 -28.57 -10.38 -15.10
N LEU A 471 -29.54 -10.70 -14.28
CA LEU A 471 -30.95 -10.27 -14.40
C LEU A 471 -31.33 -9.25 -13.33
N SER A 472 -30.83 -9.41 -12.09
CA SER A 472 -31.27 -8.60 -10.94
C SER A 472 -30.34 -8.73 -9.73
N THR A 473 -30.58 -7.90 -8.73
CA THR A 473 -29.91 -7.93 -7.42
C THR A 473 -30.88 -8.49 -6.37
N SER A 474 -30.37 -9.24 -5.40
CA SER A 474 -31.14 -9.82 -4.28
C SER A 474 -31.66 -8.74 -3.32
N GLU A 475 -32.56 -9.11 -2.43
CA GLU A 475 -32.80 -8.39 -1.19
C GLU A 475 -31.52 -8.36 -0.33
N ALA A 476 -31.50 -7.49 0.70
CA ALA A 476 -30.35 -7.39 1.61
C ALA A 476 -30.20 -8.65 2.48
N SER A 477 -28.97 -9.04 2.76
CA SER A 477 -28.63 -10.06 3.76
C SER A 477 -29.10 -9.67 5.16
N ASN A 478 -28.89 -10.56 6.14
CA ASN A 478 -28.87 -10.17 7.55
C ASN A 478 -27.91 -9.00 7.77
N VAL A 479 -28.21 -8.14 8.76
CA VAL A 479 -27.35 -7.02 9.13
C VAL A 479 -26.45 -7.43 10.29
N LEU A 480 -25.15 -7.23 10.14
CA LEU A 480 -24.17 -7.36 11.23
C LEU A 480 -23.89 -5.99 11.82
N THR A 481 -23.97 -5.88 13.15
CA THR A 481 -23.50 -4.70 13.89
C THR A 481 -22.12 -4.98 14.45
N VAL A 482 -21.14 -4.18 14.07
CA VAL A 482 -19.72 -4.37 14.41
C VAL A 482 -19.18 -3.09 15.02
N THR A 483 -18.55 -3.20 16.19
CA THR A 483 -17.89 -2.08 16.87
C THR A 483 -16.38 -2.21 16.71
N ILE A 484 -15.76 -1.14 16.22
CA ILE A 484 -14.32 -0.94 16.16
C ILE A 484 -13.93 -0.02 17.29
N GLU A 485 -13.09 -0.48 18.21
CA GLU A 485 -12.63 0.30 19.34
C GLU A 485 -11.46 1.22 18.96
N GLU A 486 -11.38 2.39 19.58
CA GLU A 486 -10.21 3.26 19.44
C GLU A 486 -9.04 2.68 20.22
N ARG A 487 -7.92 2.44 19.54
CA ARG A 487 -6.70 1.95 20.16
C ARG A 487 -6.09 3.08 20.98
N ASP A 488 -6.19 3.02 22.29
CA ASP A 488 -5.41 3.87 23.18
C ASP A 488 -3.93 3.70 22.89
N GLN A 489 -3.28 4.72 22.37
CA GLN A 489 -1.81 4.79 22.28
C GLN A 489 -1.26 4.91 23.71
N GLN A 490 -1.20 3.81 24.43
CA GLN A 490 -0.41 3.74 25.65
C GLN A 490 1.06 3.92 25.28
N THR A 491 1.53 5.13 25.46
CA THR A 491 2.94 5.41 25.74
C THR A 491 3.39 4.47 26.85
N GLY A 492 4.33 3.57 26.50
CA GLY A 492 4.79 2.54 27.39
C GLY A 492 5.26 3.03 28.75
N SER A 493 4.46 2.77 29.75
CA SER A 493 4.90 2.65 31.14
C SER A 493 4.43 1.28 31.59
N ILE A 494 5.37 0.35 31.64
CA ILE A 494 5.16 -0.99 32.17
C ILE A 494 5.07 -0.86 33.70
N THR A 495 3.86 -0.82 34.21
CA THR A 495 3.58 -1.12 35.62
C THR A 495 2.86 -2.48 35.66
N PRO A 496 3.38 -3.49 36.36
CA PRO A 496 2.73 -4.78 36.44
C PRO A 496 1.49 -4.67 37.34
N THR A 497 0.31 -4.85 36.75
CA THR A 497 -0.94 -4.95 37.51
C THR A 497 -1.03 -6.35 38.12
N THR A 498 -0.95 -6.38 39.43
CA THR A 498 -1.17 -7.56 40.28
C THR A 498 -2.64 -7.95 40.25
N SER A 499 -2.95 -9.08 39.66
CA SER A 499 -4.25 -9.74 39.81
C SER A 499 -4.36 -10.36 41.19
N THR A 500 -5.35 -9.90 41.96
CA THR A 500 -5.72 -10.43 43.27
C THR A 500 -6.38 -11.80 43.10
N ALA A 501 -5.73 -12.87 43.52
CA ALA A 501 -6.35 -14.15 43.80
C ALA A 501 -6.26 -14.41 45.28
N THR A 502 -7.36 -14.82 45.86
CA THR A 502 -7.72 -15.02 47.24
C THR A 502 -6.83 -16.05 47.97
N GLU A 503 -6.50 -15.70 49.19
CA GLU A 503 -5.65 -16.45 50.12
C GLU A 503 -6.13 -17.88 50.45
N VAL A 504 -5.17 -18.79 50.55
CA VAL A 504 -5.13 -19.80 51.61
C VAL A 504 -3.71 -19.86 52.15
N SER A 505 -3.61 -19.60 53.44
CA SER A 505 -2.41 -19.52 54.24
C SER A 505 -1.70 -20.85 54.41
N THR A 506 -0.36 -20.88 54.31
CA THR A 506 0.55 -21.62 55.20
C THR A 506 1.93 -20.98 55.20
N GLU A 507 2.41 -20.69 56.40
CA GLU A 507 3.73 -20.14 56.73
C GLU A 507 4.87 -21.09 56.36
N ALA A 508 5.94 -20.56 55.76
CA ALA A 508 7.31 -21.01 56.03
C ALA A 508 8.30 -19.90 55.63
N ARG A 509 8.99 -19.44 56.63
CA ARG A 509 10.08 -18.45 56.64
C ARG A 509 11.35 -19.03 56.00
N SER A 510 11.94 -18.40 55.00
CA SER A 510 13.40 -18.40 54.83
C SER A 510 13.86 -17.17 54.06
N GLY A 511 14.65 -16.34 54.72
CA GLY A 511 15.27 -15.16 54.12
C GLY A 511 16.38 -15.54 53.15
N VAL A 512 16.35 -14.97 51.97
CA VAL A 512 17.45 -15.05 51.02
C VAL A 512 18.23 -13.72 51.07
N HIS A 513 19.50 -13.83 51.43
CA HIS A 513 20.44 -12.72 51.51
C HIS A 513 20.65 -12.05 50.12
N THR A 514 20.42 -10.77 50.05
CA THR A 514 20.64 -9.90 48.86
C THR A 514 22.12 -9.67 48.49
N SER A 515 23.07 -10.30 49.20
CA SER A 515 24.51 -10.13 48.95
C SER A 515 25.11 -11.12 47.91
N ALA A 516 24.35 -12.12 47.44
CA ALA A 516 24.88 -13.11 46.50
C ALA A 516 24.84 -12.67 45.00
N ILE A 517 24.09 -11.62 44.65
CA ILE A 517 23.94 -11.16 43.26
C ILE A 517 24.83 -9.94 42.95
N ALA A 518 25.20 -9.14 43.95
CA ALA A 518 25.99 -7.93 43.76
C ALA A 518 27.47 -8.19 43.39
N VAL A 519 28.08 -9.23 43.89
CA VAL A 519 29.50 -9.54 43.68
C VAL A 519 29.81 -9.97 42.23
N PRO A 520 29.04 -10.88 41.58
CA PRO A 520 29.34 -11.23 40.19
C PRO A 520 29.07 -10.08 39.18
N VAL A 521 28.10 -9.20 39.43
CA VAL A 521 27.81 -8.07 38.55
C VAL A 521 28.94 -7.03 38.58
N VAL A 522 29.48 -6.72 39.77
CA VAL A 522 30.63 -5.80 39.91
C VAL A 522 31.89 -6.37 39.25
N LEU A 523 32.12 -7.69 39.37
CA LEU A 523 33.25 -8.35 38.71
C LEU A 523 33.16 -8.29 37.17
N VAL A 524 31.98 -8.50 36.60
CA VAL A 524 31.74 -8.38 35.15
C VAL A 524 31.97 -6.96 34.67
N ILE A 525 31.51 -5.94 35.40
CA ILE A 525 31.72 -4.53 35.05
C ILE A 525 33.21 -4.18 35.08
N LEU A 526 33.95 -4.66 36.07
CA LEU A 526 35.40 -4.41 36.15
C LEU A 526 36.18 -5.09 35.03
N ILE A 527 35.80 -6.30 34.62
CA ILE A 527 36.42 -7.01 33.49
C ILE A 527 36.13 -6.25 32.17
N VAL A 528 34.91 -5.78 31.94
CA VAL A 528 34.55 -5.00 30.74
C VAL A 528 35.31 -3.69 30.71
N ALA A 529 35.46 -3.00 31.85
CA ALA A 529 36.23 -1.77 31.95
C ALA A 529 37.75 -2.01 31.67
N ALA A 530 38.31 -3.09 32.20
CA ALA A 530 39.71 -3.45 31.94
C ALA A 530 39.96 -3.79 30.46
N LEU A 531 39.04 -4.51 29.81
CA LEU A 531 39.10 -4.82 28.39
C LEU A 531 38.97 -3.57 27.52
N ALA A 532 38.11 -2.63 27.90
CA ALA A 532 37.98 -1.34 27.19
C ALA A 532 39.26 -0.49 27.30
N ILE A 533 39.88 -0.42 28.49
CA ILE A 533 41.14 0.29 28.68
C ILE A 533 42.25 -0.39 27.87
N TRP A 534 42.33 -1.72 27.87
CA TRP A 534 43.30 -2.47 27.08
C TRP A 534 43.13 -2.22 25.57
N GLN A 535 41.92 -2.20 25.08
CA GLN A 535 41.58 -1.86 23.68
C GLN A 535 42.01 -0.44 23.33
N LEU A 536 41.74 0.54 24.19
CA LEU A 536 42.16 1.93 24.01
C LEU A 536 43.69 2.07 24.00
N GLN A 537 44.42 1.37 24.87
CA GLN A 537 45.88 1.34 24.86
C GLN A 537 46.43 0.73 23.57
N ARG A 538 45.80 -0.35 23.06
CA ARG A 538 46.18 -1.01 21.81
C ARG A 538 45.96 -0.11 20.60
N ILE A 539 44.86 0.69 20.58
CA ILE A 539 44.59 1.68 19.54
C ILE A 539 45.61 2.83 19.61
N LYS A 540 45.97 3.27 20.81
CA LYS A 540 46.99 4.33 21.03
C LYS A 540 48.38 3.89 20.56
N GLN A 541 48.76 2.62 20.78
CA GLN A 541 50.01 2.07 20.25
C GLN A 541 50.02 1.94 18.73
N ARG A 542 48.88 1.59 18.10
CA ARG A 542 48.74 1.55 16.62
C ARG A 542 48.84 2.94 16.00
N ASN A 543 48.22 3.96 16.60
CA ASN A 543 48.27 5.33 16.12
C ASN A 543 49.65 5.98 16.32
N GLY A 544 50.44 5.56 17.31
CA GLY A 544 51.84 6.00 17.48
C GLY A 544 52.75 5.50 16.35
N SER A 545 52.49 4.31 15.82
CA SER A 545 53.22 3.74 14.68
C SER A 545 52.87 4.44 13.35
N LEU A 546 51.62 4.94 13.19
CA LEU A 546 51.16 5.60 11.97
C LEU A 546 51.76 7.03 11.83
N ASN A 547 51.95 7.76 12.94
CA ASN A 547 52.52 9.08 12.92
C ASN A 547 54.05 9.10 12.60
N MET A 548 54.74 7.99 12.88
CA MET A 548 56.15 7.86 12.53
C MET A 548 56.37 7.50 11.05
N TRP A 549 55.36 6.94 10.40
CA TRP A 549 55.40 6.60 8.96
C TRP A 549 55.07 7.79 8.06
N LEU A 550 54.22 8.73 8.52
CA LEU A 550 53.83 9.94 7.80
C LEU A 550 54.88 11.05 7.86
N ALA A 551 55.85 10.99 8.78
CA ALA A 551 56.93 11.99 8.91
C ALA A 551 58.11 11.77 7.93
N ASN A 552 58.22 10.59 7.28
CA ASN A 552 59.37 10.25 6.42
C ASN A 552 59.06 10.12 4.93
N GLY A 553 57.86 10.52 4.45
CA GLY A 553 57.42 10.32 3.08
C GLY A 553 57.01 11.58 2.32
N ALA A 554 57.77 12.68 2.44
CA ALA A 554 57.56 13.82 1.55
C ALA A 554 58.41 13.66 0.27
N ILE A 555 57.83 13.20 -0.81
CA ILE A 555 58.40 13.28 -2.14
C ILE A 555 57.60 14.29 -2.98
N HIS A 556 58.33 15.30 -3.45
CA HIS A 556 57.93 16.34 -4.38
C HIS A 556 57.22 15.80 -5.63
N TYR A 557 56.05 16.38 -5.97
CA TYR A 557 55.55 16.37 -7.33
C TYR A 557 55.45 17.80 -7.87
N LYS A 558 56.19 18.02 -8.95
CA LYS A 558 56.24 19.26 -9.72
C LYS A 558 55.11 19.25 -10.74
N GLY A 559 54.43 20.39 -10.87
CA GLY A 559 53.24 20.53 -11.69
C GLY A 559 53.47 20.46 -13.21
N SER A 560 52.40 20.25 -13.93
CA SER A 560 52.21 20.76 -15.27
C SER A 560 50.71 20.99 -15.53
N GLU A 561 50.45 22.09 -16.21
CA GLU A 561 49.21 22.81 -16.45
C GLU A 561 48.21 22.10 -17.41
N PRO A 562 47.01 22.72 -17.64
CA PRO A 562 45.81 22.06 -18.16
C PRO A 562 45.72 22.13 -19.68
N LEU A 563 44.97 21.23 -20.28
CA LEU A 563 44.46 21.36 -21.65
C LEU A 563 42.95 21.30 -21.67
N GLN A 564 42.43 22.32 -22.36
CA GLN A 564 41.04 22.59 -22.72
C GLN A 564 40.43 21.53 -23.63
N GLU A 565 39.12 21.44 -23.50
CA GLU A 565 38.06 21.23 -24.50
C GLU A 565 38.37 20.41 -25.77
N LEU A 566 37.58 19.35 -25.92
CA LEU A 566 36.64 19.17 -27.04
C LEU A 566 35.58 18.07 -26.66
#